data_95ef88f925b78b2c1ea1290669f78a62
#
_entry.id   95ef88f925b78b2c1ea1290669f78a62
#
_cell.length_a   1.000
_cell.length_b   1.000
_cell.length_c   1.000
_cell.angle_alpha   90.00
_cell.angle_beta   90.00
_cell.angle_gamma   90.00
#
_symmetry.space_group_name_H-M   'P 1'
#
loop_
_entity.id
_entity.type
_entity.pdbx_description
1 polymer ?
#
loop_
_entity_poly.entity_id
_entity_poly.type
_entity_poly.pdbx_seq_one_letter_code
_entity_poly.pdbx_strand_id
1 'polypeptide(L)'
;LFDDPATHDDPATHEVIKSMKPIVKLKCGLAWVSFVGRLVLFVGRLLLFVGVLLTAATAHAAENSVTALRLGKVTLDGDPALRLVIETKSPAIVKMSLLTSPYRLVIDLQETDWQVMRLPAKGRLNKAPATGYRFGQPSPGIGRLVVELDSPAAPFRAFALPPNDGGHRLVIDMIDNGQTAFKVAAAALRNSKAIQFGGQSLQTDAAPAESVPTEAVSSTITPPAPRPKPPAAAKPNAGEKIVAVVPPRSRPSRWVVFIDAGHGGKDPGAIGRAGTKEKQITLAAAQELGRQLNATGRVRAVLSRDDDRYLRLRERIRLARAENADLFVSLHADSAAASSARGISVFTLSETASDKEAATLARNENKADLIGGPDLGIEDPEAANELLRMFQRESMNQSTHFAGKILSQIRDMPGGDKRGHRFAGFAVLKAPDMPSVLVEMGFLSNRADEANLNKRAYRKKLMSRLTTAIVGYLEEFGPEI
;
A
#
# COMPACT_ATOMS: atom_id res chain seq x y z
N LEU A 1 -10.79 61.77 -38.47
CA LEU A 1 -10.13 62.71 -39.36
C LEU A 1 -9.65 61.93 -40.56
N PHE A 2 -10.46 62.03 -41.58
CA PHE A 2 -10.26 62.50 -42.98
C PHE A 2 -9.34 61.57 -43.77
N ASP A 3 -9.56 61.17 -44.98
CA ASP A 3 -10.69 61.22 -45.90
C ASP A 3 -10.25 60.39 -47.10
N ASP A 4 -11.19 59.73 -47.68
CA ASP A 4 -11.31 59.28 -49.06
C ASP A 4 -11.20 60.53 -50.01
N PRO A 5 -11.15 60.49 -51.35
CA PRO A 5 -11.77 59.52 -52.26
C PRO A 5 -11.14 59.38 -53.67
N ALA A 6 -11.73 58.39 -54.41
CA ALA A 6 -12.27 58.43 -55.79
C ALA A 6 -11.34 58.85 -56.94
N THR A 7 -11.43 58.41 -58.12
CA THR A 7 -12.50 58.09 -59.10
C THR A 7 -11.90 57.78 -60.48
N HIS A 8 -12.70 57.06 -61.27
CA HIS A 8 -12.94 57.19 -62.73
C HIS A 8 -11.78 56.84 -63.73
N ASP A 9 -11.95 56.31 -64.85
CA ASP A 9 -13.09 55.94 -65.72
C ASP A 9 -12.54 55.13 -66.88
N ASP A 10 -13.41 54.30 -67.41
CA ASP A 10 -13.49 53.68 -68.72
C ASP A 10 -13.29 54.72 -69.90
N PRO A 11 -13.36 54.45 -71.20
CA PRO A 11 -13.64 53.23 -71.93
C PRO A 11 -12.95 53.09 -73.34
N ALA A 12 -13.28 51.91 -73.97
CA ALA A 12 -13.53 51.64 -75.35
C ALA A 12 -12.57 52.04 -76.49
N THR A 13 -12.27 51.16 -77.40
CA THR A 13 -12.91 51.04 -78.72
C THR A 13 -12.08 50.19 -79.69
N HIS A 14 -12.80 49.37 -80.47
CA HIS A 14 -12.67 49.02 -81.88
C HIS A 14 -11.35 48.53 -82.43
N GLU A 15 -11.29 47.62 -83.35
CA GLU A 15 -12.12 46.89 -84.28
C GLU A 15 -11.23 45.97 -85.13
N VAL A 16 -11.74 44.81 -85.50
CA VAL A 16 -11.87 44.17 -86.80
C VAL A 16 -10.60 43.77 -87.57
N ILE A 17 -10.58 42.58 -88.03
CA ILE A 17 -10.50 42.01 -89.36
C ILE A 17 -9.64 40.77 -89.56
N LYS A 18 -10.30 39.71 -89.89
CA LYS A 18 -10.11 38.69 -90.93
C LYS A 18 -9.04 37.65 -90.87
N SER A 19 -9.56 36.46 -90.78
CA SER A 19 -9.47 35.42 -91.81
C SER A 19 -8.17 34.69 -92.01
N MET A 20 -8.18 33.46 -91.67
CA MET A 20 -7.96 32.29 -92.61
C MET A 20 -7.75 31.00 -91.80
N LYS A 21 -8.65 30.02 -92.07
CA LYS A 21 -8.31 28.59 -91.85
C LYS A 21 -7.30 28.18 -92.94
N PRO A 22 -6.56 27.06 -92.78
CA PRO A 22 -6.96 25.79 -92.24
C PRO A 22 -5.84 25.00 -91.48
N ILE A 23 -6.13 23.88 -91.03
CA ILE A 23 -5.54 22.56 -91.19
C ILE A 23 -5.49 21.76 -89.87
N VAL A 24 -6.34 20.82 -89.87
CA VAL A 24 -6.34 19.54 -89.14
C VAL A 24 -4.92 18.92 -89.11
N LYS A 25 -4.44 18.58 -87.92
CA LYS A 25 -3.69 17.39 -87.53
C LYS A 25 -2.86 17.69 -86.26
N LEU A 26 -3.36 17.45 -85.07
CA LEU A 26 -2.62 17.00 -83.92
C LEU A 26 -3.54 16.75 -82.70
N LYS A 27 -4.56 15.91 -82.90
CA LYS A 27 -5.42 15.55 -81.71
C LYS A 27 -5.12 14.14 -81.14
N CYS A 28 -4.11 13.44 -81.60
CA CYS A 28 -3.78 12.10 -81.09
C CYS A 28 -2.66 12.04 -80.03
N GLY A 29 -1.77 13.07 -79.93
CA GLY A 29 -0.69 13.06 -78.98
C GLY A 29 -1.06 13.47 -77.54
N LEU A 30 -2.00 14.42 -77.39
CA LEU A 30 -2.36 14.92 -76.04
C LEU A 30 -3.22 13.94 -75.23
N ALA A 31 -4.01 13.09 -75.88
CA ALA A 31 -4.87 12.11 -75.20
C ALA A 31 -4.01 10.96 -74.61
N TRP A 32 -2.92 10.59 -75.23
CA TRP A 32 -2.04 9.52 -74.77
C TRP A 32 -1.18 9.95 -73.60
N VAL A 33 -0.66 11.18 -73.57
CA VAL A 33 0.12 11.74 -72.48
C VAL A 33 -0.79 11.93 -71.21
N SER A 34 -2.03 12.32 -71.44
CA SER A 34 -3.03 12.47 -70.34
C SER A 34 -3.44 11.11 -69.77
N PHE A 35 -3.52 10.04 -70.57
CA PHE A 35 -3.84 8.69 -70.12
C PHE A 35 -2.70 8.05 -69.36
N VAL A 36 -1.45 8.16 -69.87
CA VAL A 36 -0.26 7.65 -69.17
C VAL A 36 -0.03 8.40 -67.85
N GLY A 37 -0.20 9.72 -67.84
CA GLY A 37 -0.08 10.52 -66.61
C GLY A 37 -1.10 10.13 -65.54
N ARG A 38 -2.36 9.86 -65.94
CA ARG A 38 -3.41 9.38 -65.01
C ARG A 38 -3.14 7.95 -64.53
N LEU A 39 -2.60 7.08 -65.37
CA LEU A 39 -2.22 5.70 -65.01
C LEU A 39 -1.05 5.70 -64.00
N VAL A 40 -0.01 6.51 -64.23
CA VAL A 40 1.13 6.65 -63.33
C VAL A 40 0.72 7.23 -61.97
N LEU A 41 -0.19 8.23 -61.96
CA LEU A 41 -0.76 8.77 -60.74
C LEU A 41 -1.65 7.76 -59.98
N PHE A 42 -2.40 6.94 -60.73
CA PHE A 42 -3.23 5.89 -60.12
C PHE A 42 -2.37 4.75 -59.51
N VAL A 43 -1.37 4.29 -60.22
CA VAL A 43 -0.41 3.28 -59.74
C VAL A 43 0.42 3.82 -58.57
N GLY A 44 0.86 5.07 -58.64
CA GLY A 44 1.56 5.74 -57.52
C GLY A 44 0.69 5.86 -56.27
N ARG A 45 -0.62 6.22 -56.43
CA ARG A 45 -1.57 6.24 -55.33
C ARG A 45 -1.86 4.84 -54.77
N LEU A 46 -1.96 3.83 -55.64
CA LEU A 46 -2.20 2.45 -55.23
C LEU A 46 -0.98 1.90 -54.45
N LEU A 47 0.26 2.18 -54.93
CA LEU A 47 1.48 1.79 -54.23
C LEU A 47 1.64 2.53 -52.88
N LEU A 48 1.24 3.80 -52.80
CA LEU A 48 1.21 4.56 -51.53
C LEU A 48 0.18 3.99 -50.58
N PHE A 49 -1.00 3.60 -51.09
CA PHE A 49 -2.05 2.98 -50.26
C PHE A 49 -1.67 1.58 -49.79
N VAL A 50 -1.03 0.78 -50.63
CA VAL A 50 -0.51 -0.55 -50.26
C VAL A 50 0.68 -0.40 -49.29
N GLY A 51 1.57 0.59 -49.48
CA GLY A 51 2.66 0.92 -48.58
C GLY A 51 2.13 1.36 -47.20
N VAL A 52 1.09 2.18 -47.15
CA VAL A 52 0.45 2.60 -45.88
C VAL A 52 -0.31 1.44 -45.22
N LEU A 53 -0.92 0.53 -45.98
CA LEU A 53 -1.54 -0.68 -45.39
C LEU A 53 -0.50 -1.69 -44.90
N LEU A 54 0.69 -1.80 -45.53
CA LEU A 54 1.74 -2.70 -45.04
C LEU A 54 2.46 -2.15 -43.78
N THR A 55 2.49 -0.83 -43.57
CA THR A 55 3.07 -0.24 -42.38
C THR A 55 2.12 -0.25 -41.16
N ALA A 56 0.83 -0.54 -41.35
CA ALA A 56 -0.18 -0.54 -40.28
C ALA A 56 -0.33 -1.88 -39.57
N ALA A 57 0.45 -2.89 -39.85
CA ALA A 57 0.29 -4.22 -39.25
C ALA A 57 1.60 -4.85 -38.74
N THR A 58 2.49 -4.08 -38.14
CA THR A 58 3.34 -4.66 -37.11
C THR A 58 2.50 -4.69 -35.82
N ALA A 59 1.62 -5.66 -35.70
CA ALA A 59 1.16 -6.09 -34.42
C ALA A 59 2.42 -6.43 -33.62
N HIS A 60 2.81 -5.59 -32.65
CA HIS A 60 3.82 -5.94 -31.67
C HIS A 60 3.23 -7.18 -30.97
N ALA A 61 3.70 -8.35 -31.34
CA ALA A 61 3.47 -9.55 -30.56
C ALA A 61 4.05 -9.23 -29.17
N ALA A 62 3.24 -9.32 -28.12
CA ALA A 62 3.70 -9.10 -26.79
C ALA A 62 4.86 -10.10 -26.52
N GLU A 63 5.99 -9.59 -26.04
CA GLU A 63 7.18 -10.40 -25.80
C GLU A 63 6.96 -11.43 -24.70
N ASN A 64 5.93 -11.23 -23.86
CA ASN A 64 5.59 -12.08 -22.73
C ASN A 64 4.13 -12.55 -22.78
N SER A 65 3.81 -13.61 -22.07
CA SER A 65 2.44 -14.10 -21.93
C SER A 65 2.15 -14.63 -20.53
N VAL A 66 0.92 -14.39 -20.06
CA VAL A 66 0.39 -15.06 -18.87
C VAL A 66 -0.08 -16.45 -19.28
N THR A 67 0.49 -17.47 -18.69
CA THR A 67 0.18 -18.89 -18.98
C THR A 67 -0.78 -19.53 -18.00
N ALA A 68 -0.79 -19.05 -16.73
CA ALA A 68 -1.74 -19.52 -15.72
C ALA A 68 -2.09 -18.41 -14.72
N LEU A 69 -3.30 -18.53 -14.17
CA LEU A 69 -3.82 -17.68 -13.11
C LEU A 69 -4.43 -18.57 -12.03
N ARG A 70 -4.01 -18.43 -10.78
CA ARG A 70 -4.52 -19.23 -9.65
C ARG A 70 -4.85 -18.33 -8.48
N LEU A 71 -5.97 -18.58 -7.81
CA LEU A 71 -6.38 -17.94 -6.58
C LEU A 71 -6.66 -19.01 -5.51
N GLY A 72 -6.09 -18.81 -4.33
CA GLY A 72 -6.23 -19.72 -3.19
C GLY A 72 -6.33 -18.99 -1.86
N LYS A 73 -6.99 -19.60 -0.88
CA LYS A 73 -6.94 -19.13 0.51
C LYS A 73 -5.64 -19.64 1.13
N VAL A 74 -4.97 -18.76 1.88
CA VAL A 74 -3.77 -19.09 2.66
C VAL A 74 -3.91 -18.44 4.04
N THR A 75 -3.09 -18.88 4.99
CA THR A 75 -2.98 -18.25 6.30
C THR A 75 -1.60 -17.62 6.39
N LEU A 76 -1.53 -16.35 6.71
CA LEU A 76 -0.30 -15.59 6.87
C LEU A 76 -0.26 -15.04 8.30
N ASP A 77 0.75 -15.43 9.06
CA ASP A 77 0.94 -14.99 10.44
C ASP A 77 -0.29 -15.21 11.36
N GLY A 78 -1.13 -16.21 11.03
CA GLY A 78 -2.40 -16.51 11.70
C GLY A 78 -3.62 -15.85 11.07
N ASP A 79 -3.46 -14.90 10.15
CA ASP A 79 -4.56 -14.19 9.49
C ASP A 79 -4.96 -14.84 8.16
N PRO A 80 -6.26 -14.91 7.86
CA PRO A 80 -6.73 -15.42 6.57
C PRO A 80 -6.36 -14.45 5.45
N ALA A 81 -5.71 -14.96 4.42
CA ALA A 81 -5.31 -14.20 3.26
C ALA A 81 -5.75 -14.86 1.95
N LEU A 82 -5.87 -14.06 0.91
CA LEU A 82 -6.07 -14.52 -0.46
C LEU A 82 -4.75 -14.47 -1.21
N ARG A 83 -4.28 -15.59 -1.71
CA ARG A 83 -3.11 -15.68 -2.57
C ARG A 83 -3.50 -15.71 -4.04
N LEU A 84 -2.99 -14.76 -4.79
CA LEU A 84 -3.04 -14.70 -6.25
C LEU A 84 -1.68 -15.10 -6.82
N VAL A 85 -1.66 -16.05 -7.75
CA VAL A 85 -0.45 -16.46 -8.48
C VAL A 85 -0.68 -16.23 -9.96
N ILE A 86 0.19 -15.44 -10.58
CA ILE A 86 0.22 -15.19 -12.02
C ILE A 86 1.49 -15.85 -12.58
N GLU A 87 1.32 -16.79 -13.48
CA GLU A 87 2.44 -17.43 -14.17
C GLU A 87 2.68 -16.75 -15.52
N THR A 88 3.91 -16.37 -15.79
CA THR A 88 4.31 -15.71 -17.03
C THR A 88 5.49 -16.41 -17.68
N LYS A 89 5.56 -16.38 -19.01
CA LYS A 89 6.63 -17.01 -19.77
C LYS A 89 8.00 -16.40 -19.48
N SER A 90 8.05 -15.07 -19.28
CA SER A 90 9.24 -14.28 -19.00
C SER A 90 9.02 -13.39 -17.77
N PRO A 91 10.06 -12.76 -17.19
CA PRO A 91 9.91 -11.78 -16.13
C PRO A 91 8.90 -10.70 -16.49
N ALA A 92 8.00 -10.34 -15.55
CA ALA A 92 6.92 -9.39 -15.82
C ALA A 92 7.21 -8.02 -15.21
N ILE A 93 6.91 -6.96 -15.95
CA ILE A 93 6.85 -5.58 -15.44
C ILE A 93 5.40 -5.29 -15.09
N VAL A 94 5.14 -5.02 -13.82
CA VAL A 94 3.80 -4.99 -13.26
C VAL A 94 3.51 -3.64 -12.62
N LYS A 95 2.34 -3.08 -12.91
CA LYS A 95 1.76 -1.95 -12.20
C LYS A 95 0.47 -2.39 -11.53
N MET A 96 0.35 -2.13 -10.24
CA MET A 96 -0.86 -2.42 -9.46
C MET A 96 -1.61 -1.14 -9.12
N SER A 97 -2.93 -1.25 -9.01
CA SER A 97 -3.80 -0.16 -8.56
C SER A 97 -4.97 -0.71 -7.77
N LEU A 98 -5.45 0.04 -6.78
CA LEU A 98 -6.63 -0.29 -5.99
C LEU A 98 -7.72 0.74 -6.24
N LEU A 99 -8.96 0.27 -6.42
CA LEU A 99 -10.14 1.08 -6.64
C LEU A 99 -11.15 0.82 -5.52
N THR A 100 -11.83 1.87 -5.04
CA THR A 100 -12.65 1.82 -3.82
C THR A 100 -14.15 1.60 -4.06
N SER A 101 -14.66 1.91 -5.25
CA SER A 101 -16.12 1.89 -5.50
C SER A 101 -16.46 1.22 -6.84
N PRO A 102 -16.70 -0.10 -6.88
CA PRO A 102 -16.48 -1.12 -5.85
C PRO A 102 -15.00 -1.40 -5.61
N TYR A 103 -14.67 -2.12 -4.53
CA TYR A 103 -13.30 -2.54 -4.25
C TYR A 103 -12.77 -3.46 -5.35
N ARG A 104 -11.60 -3.12 -5.89
CA ARG A 104 -10.95 -3.90 -6.97
C ARG A 104 -9.42 -3.77 -6.88
N LEU A 105 -8.74 -4.88 -7.10
CA LEU A 105 -7.33 -4.88 -7.45
C LEU A 105 -7.21 -4.91 -8.97
N VAL A 106 -6.47 -3.98 -9.54
CA VAL A 106 -6.12 -3.92 -10.98
C VAL A 106 -4.63 -4.16 -11.12
N ILE A 107 -4.26 -5.10 -11.97
CA ILE A 107 -2.87 -5.47 -12.26
C ILE A 107 -2.66 -5.32 -13.76
N ASP A 108 -1.75 -4.42 -14.15
CA ASP A 108 -1.31 -4.21 -15.52
C ASP A 108 0.08 -4.83 -15.70
N LEU A 109 0.19 -5.75 -16.65
CA LEU A 109 1.44 -6.39 -17.07
C LEU A 109 1.86 -5.79 -18.39
N GLN A 110 3.05 -5.16 -18.44
CA GLN A 110 3.59 -4.54 -19.65
C GLN A 110 4.07 -5.63 -20.63
N GLU A 111 3.91 -5.36 -21.93
CA GLU A 111 4.36 -6.23 -23.04
C GLU A 111 3.90 -7.69 -22.89
N THR A 112 2.71 -7.88 -22.26
CA THR A 112 2.23 -9.20 -21.86
C THR A 112 0.85 -9.48 -22.44
N ASP A 113 0.70 -10.66 -23.00
CA ASP A 113 -0.52 -11.21 -23.59
C ASP A 113 -1.16 -12.25 -22.67
N TRP A 114 -2.42 -12.63 -22.93
CA TRP A 114 -3.14 -13.65 -22.17
C TRP A 114 -3.23 -14.97 -22.96
N GLN A 115 -2.54 -16.00 -22.51
CA GLN A 115 -2.55 -17.34 -23.09
C GLN A 115 -3.02 -18.40 -22.07
N VAL A 116 -3.93 -18.02 -21.19
CA VAL A 116 -4.42 -18.91 -20.12
C VAL A 116 -5.43 -19.89 -20.72
N MET A 117 -5.01 -21.13 -20.85
CA MET A 117 -5.89 -22.20 -21.32
C MET A 117 -6.93 -22.58 -20.27
N ARG A 118 -8.16 -22.88 -20.71
CA ARG A 118 -9.28 -23.40 -19.89
C ARG A 118 -9.80 -22.47 -18.79
N LEU A 119 -9.41 -21.19 -18.81
CA LEU A 119 -9.95 -20.19 -17.91
C LEU A 119 -10.66 -19.11 -18.75
N PRO A 120 -11.98 -18.88 -18.58
CA PRO A 120 -12.67 -17.81 -19.29
C PRO A 120 -12.12 -16.43 -18.92
N ALA A 121 -12.15 -15.47 -19.85
CA ALA A 121 -11.62 -14.13 -19.63
C ALA A 121 -12.31 -13.33 -18.50
N LYS A 122 -13.46 -13.81 -18.03
CA LYS A 122 -14.19 -13.32 -16.86
C LYS A 122 -14.88 -14.46 -16.14
N GLY A 123 -14.96 -14.37 -14.81
CA GLY A 123 -15.62 -15.39 -14.00
C GLY A 123 -15.99 -14.89 -12.61
N ARG A 124 -16.95 -15.57 -11.98
CA ARG A 124 -17.26 -15.38 -10.57
C ARG A 124 -16.35 -16.25 -9.72
N LEU A 125 -16.02 -15.77 -8.54
CA LEU A 125 -15.22 -16.45 -7.55
C LEU A 125 -16.04 -16.59 -6.26
N ASN A 126 -15.91 -17.74 -5.61
CA ASN A 126 -16.45 -17.96 -4.25
C ASN A 126 -15.27 -18.12 -3.28
N LYS A 127 -14.39 -17.11 -3.26
CA LYS A 127 -13.15 -17.10 -2.46
C LYS A 127 -12.94 -15.74 -1.83
N ALA A 128 -13.84 -15.40 -0.87
CA ALA A 128 -13.72 -14.14 -0.15
C ALA A 128 -12.25 -13.86 0.26
N PRO A 129 -11.76 -12.63 0.09
CA PRO A 129 -12.48 -11.43 -0.35
C PRO A 129 -12.72 -11.31 -1.86
N ALA A 130 -12.22 -12.21 -2.72
CA ALA A 130 -12.43 -12.13 -4.16
C ALA A 130 -13.79 -12.72 -4.56
N THR A 131 -14.60 -11.93 -5.27
CA THR A 131 -15.93 -12.29 -5.77
C THR A 131 -15.97 -12.53 -7.26
N GLY A 132 -15.00 -11.99 -8.00
CA GLY A 132 -14.92 -12.14 -9.44
C GLY A 132 -13.55 -11.74 -9.98
N TYR A 133 -13.34 -12.09 -11.24
CA TYR A 133 -12.17 -11.65 -11.97
C TYR A 133 -12.51 -11.42 -13.43
N ARG A 134 -11.72 -10.60 -14.10
CA ARG A 134 -11.66 -10.46 -15.54
C ARG A 134 -10.26 -10.10 -15.99
N PHE A 135 -9.86 -10.60 -17.15
CA PHE A 135 -8.59 -10.24 -17.77
C PHE A 135 -8.76 -9.97 -19.28
N GLY A 136 -7.85 -9.24 -19.85
CA GLY A 136 -7.82 -8.90 -21.27
C GLY A 136 -6.74 -7.87 -21.58
N GLN A 137 -6.76 -7.35 -22.81
CA GLN A 137 -5.86 -6.30 -23.28
C GLN A 137 -6.64 -4.99 -23.48
N PRO A 138 -6.59 -4.03 -22.51
CA PRO A 138 -7.24 -2.74 -22.68
C PRO A 138 -6.57 -1.86 -23.74
N SER A 139 -5.29 -2.11 -24.03
CA SER A 139 -4.49 -1.48 -25.07
C SER A 139 -3.40 -2.43 -25.55
N PRO A 140 -2.86 -2.25 -26.78
CA PRO A 140 -1.76 -3.06 -27.27
C PRO A 140 -0.60 -3.10 -26.27
N GLY A 141 -0.06 -4.28 -26.00
CA GLY A 141 1.06 -4.48 -25.08
C GLY A 141 0.74 -4.38 -23.59
N ILE A 142 -0.52 -4.23 -23.19
CA ILE A 142 -0.90 -4.22 -21.77
C ILE A 142 -1.88 -5.35 -21.46
N GLY A 143 -1.41 -6.36 -20.77
CA GLY A 143 -2.26 -7.40 -20.19
C GLY A 143 -2.85 -6.91 -18.86
N ARG A 144 -4.17 -6.79 -18.74
CA ARG A 144 -4.84 -6.34 -17.51
C ARG A 144 -5.62 -7.45 -16.84
N LEU A 145 -5.37 -7.65 -15.53
CA LEU A 145 -6.22 -8.43 -14.64
C LEU A 145 -6.97 -7.50 -13.69
N VAL A 146 -8.25 -7.72 -13.52
CA VAL A 146 -9.06 -7.06 -12.49
C VAL A 146 -9.63 -8.14 -11.58
N VAL A 147 -9.38 -8.04 -10.30
CA VAL A 147 -10.00 -8.88 -9.24
C VAL A 147 -11.02 -8.03 -8.51
N GLU A 148 -12.26 -8.49 -8.49
CA GLU A 148 -13.38 -7.85 -7.79
C GLU A 148 -13.43 -8.35 -6.36
N LEU A 149 -13.61 -7.41 -5.40
CA LEU A 149 -13.53 -7.68 -3.97
C LEU A 149 -14.83 -7.27 -3.28
N ASP A 150 -15.26 -8.04 -2.28
CA ASP A 150 -16.41 -7.72 -1.42
C ASP A 150 -16.01 -6.90 -0.18
N SER A 151 -14.73 -6.82 0.11
CA SER A 151 -14.18 -6.11 1.26
C SER A 151 -12.86 -5.41 0.91
N PRO A 152 -12.35 -4.49 1.77
CA PRO A 152 -11.16 -3.70 1.49
C PRO A 152 -9.84 -4.48 1.65
N ALA A 153 -9.74 -5.65 0.99
CA ALA A 153 -8.50 -6.40 0.97
C ALA A 153 -7.49 -5.77 0.03
N ALA A 154 -6.30 -5.51 0.55
CA ALA A 154 -5.18 -4.92 -0.18
C ALA A 154 -4.02 -5.91 -0.32
N PRO A 155 -3.16 -5.76 -1.35
CA PRO A 155 -1.91 -6.49 -1.40
C PRO A 155 -1.08 -6.23 -0.14
N PHE A 156 -0.75 -7.29 0.57
CA PHE A 156 0.10 -7.25 1.76
C PHE A 156 1.56 -7.49 1.38
N ARG A 157 1.78 -8.45 0.48
CA ARG A 157 3.09 -8.72 -0.11
C ARG A 157 2.94 -9.18 -1.56
N ALA A 158 3.96 -8.91 -2.38
CA ALA A 158 4.09 -9.43 -3.73
C ALA A 158 5.55 -9.82 -3.97
N PHE A 159 5.80 -11.02 -4.49
CA PHE A 159 7.15 -11.54 -4.70
C PHE A 159 7.17 -12.50 -5.89
N ALA A 160 8.35 -12.68 -6.46
CA ALA A 160 8.56 -13.69 -7.49
C ALA A 160 9.06 -14.98 -6.85
N LEU A 161 8.51 -16.12 -7.28
CA LEU A 161 9.11 -17.41 -7.01
C LEU A 161 10.15 -17.72 -8.10
N PRO A 162 11.18 -18.53 -7.76
CA PRO A 162 12.14 -18.99 -8.75
C PRO A 162 11.44 -19.62 -9.98
N PRO A 163 11.98 -19.43 -11.19
CA PRO A 163 11.44 -20.04 -12.38
C PRO A 163 11.38 -21.56 -12.25
N ASN A 164 10.36 -22.15 -12.85
CA ASN A 164 10.23 -23.59 -13.01
C ASN A 164 9.83 -23.91 -14.46
N ASP A 165 9.51 -25.16 -14.77
CA ASP A 165 9.09 -25.59 -16.10
C ASP A 165 7.85 -24.84 -16.64
N GLY A 166 7.06 -24.21 -15.75
CA GLY A 166 5.90 -23.37 -16.09
C GLY A 166 6.24 -21.89 -16.31
N GLY A 167 7.49 -21.47 -16.13
CA GLY A 167 7.94 -20.09 -16.25
C GLY A 167 8.06 -19.34 -14.93
N HIS A 168 7.96 -18.01 -14.98
CA HIS A 168 8.06 -17.11 -13.84
C HIS A 168 6.72 -17.00 -13.12
N ARG A 169 6.76 -16.94 -11.77
CA ARG A 169 5.55 -16.88 -10.94
C ARG A 169 5.57 -15.63 -10.07
N LEU A 170 4.64 -14.73 -10.34
CA LEU A 170 4.34 -13.61 -9.46
C LEU A 170 3.28 -14.04 -8.44
N VAL A 171 3.59 -13.91 -7.18
CA VAL A 171 2.67 -14.18 -6.06
C VAL A 171 2.28 -12.86 -5.41
N ILE A 172 0.99 -12.67 -5.20
CA ILE A 172 0.43 -11.50 -4.50
C ILE A 172 -0.49 -12.04 -3.41
N ASP A 173 -0.14 -11.76 -2.17
CA ASP A 173 -0.96 -12.06 -1.00
C ASP A 173 -1.74 -10.83 -0.59
N MET A 174 -3.04 -10.98 -0.38
CA MET A 174 -3.97 -9.93 -0.03
C MET A 174 -4.61 -10.20 1.32
N ILE A 175 -4.64 -9.19 2.18
CA ILE A 175 -5.25 -9.25 3.52
C ILE A 175 -6.27 -8.12 3.64
N ASP A 176 -7.40 -8.40 4.30
CA ASP A 176 -8.37 -7.38 4.69
C ASP A 176 -7.98 -6.82 6.06
N ASN A 177 -7.22 -5.74 6.05
CA ASN A 177 -6.82 -4.96 7.23
C ASN A 177 -7.70 -3.69 7.39
N GLY A 178 -8.89 -3.70 6.81
CA GLY A 178 -9.83 -2.60 6.90
C GLY A 178 -9.63 -1.48 5.88
N GLN A 179 -10.54 -0.51 5.91
CA GLN A 179 -10.63 0.55 4.91
C GLN A 179 -9.43 1.49 4.92
N THR A 180 -8.88 1.78 6.10
CA THR A 180 -7.69 2.65 6.23
C THR A 180 -6.47 2.02 5.58
N ALA A 181 -6.18 0.75 5.88
CA ALA A 181 -5.09 0.02 5.26
C ALA A 181 -5.26 -0.05 3.73
N PHE A 182 -6.49 -0.25 3.25
CA PHE A 182 -6.79 -0.22 1.82
C PHE A 182 -6.51 1.15 1.18
N LYS A 183 -6.89 2.27 1.84
CA LYS A 183 -6.62 3.63 1.35
C LYS A 183 -5.11 3.94 1.31
N VAL A 184 -4.37 3.56 2.36
CA VAL A 184 -2.90 3.67 2.40
C VAL A 184 -2.28 2.91 1.23
N ALA A 185 -2.68 1.66 1.04
CA ALA A 185 -2.20 0.84 -0.08
C ALA A 185 -2.58 1.44 -1.44
N ALA A 186 -3.80 1.97 -1.59
CA ALA A 186 -4.26 2.60 -2.82
C ALA A 186 -3.46 3.88 -3.15
N ALA A 187 -3.16 4.71 -2.15
CA ALA A 187 -2.33 5.90 -2.32
C ALA A 187 -0.89 5.54 -2.70
N ALA A 188 -0.28 4.57 -2.01
CA ALA A 188 1.05 4.08 -2.30
C ALA A 188 1.16 3.52 -3.73
N LEU A 189 0.23 2.66 -4.14
CA LEU A 189 0.19 2.08 -5.49
C LEU A 189 -0.06 3.11 -6.59
N ARG A 190 -0.83 4.17 -6.34
CA ARG A 190 -1.04 5.26 -7.29
C ARG A 190 0.25 5.99 -7.64
N ASN A 191 1.10 6.22 -6.64
CA ASN A 191 2.36 6.94 -6.75
C ASN A 191 3.53 6.04 -7.17
N SER A 192 3.31 4.72 -7.27
CA SER A 192 4.35 3.77 -7.63
C SER A 192 4.67 3.79 -9.11
N LYS A 193 5.94 3.51 -9.41
CA LYS A 193 6.38 3.08 -10.75
C LYS A 193 6.00 1.60 -10.95
N ALA A 194 6.03 1.16 -12.22
CA ALA A 194 5.93 -0.27 -12.51
C ALA A 194 7.13 -1.01 -11.92
N ILE A 195 6.91 -2.21 -11.40
CA ILE A 195 7.92 -3.04 -10.72
C ILE A 195 8.21 -4.24 -11.60
N GLN A 196 9.50 -4.55 -11.79
CA GLN A 196 9.92 -5.76 -12.50
C GLN A 196 10.02 -6.94 -11.54
N PHE A 197 9.28 -8.01 -11.82
CA PHE A 197 9.32 -9.26 -11.07
C PHE A 197 10.01 -10.36 -11.87
N GLY A 198 10.90 -11.14 -11.21
CA GLY A 198 11.58 -12.29 -11.80
C GLY A 198 12.84 -11.94 -12.60
N GLY A 199 13.31 -10.69 -12.61
CA GLY A 199 14.66 -10.32 -13.06
C GLY A 199 15.70 -10.69 -12.00
N GLN A 200 16.97 -10.87 -12.40
CA GLN A 200 18.07 -11.04 -11.44
C GLN A 200 18.09 -9.84 -10.50
N SER A 201 18.16 -10.09 -9.19
CA SER A 201 18.39 -9.03 -8.21
C SER A 201 19.64 -8.27 -8.60
N LEU A 202 19.56 -6.95 -8.72
CA LEU A 202 20.73 -6.09 -8.80
C LEU A 202 21.55 -6.36 -7.53
N GLN A 203 22.65 -7.10 -7.69
CA GLN A 203 23.68 -7.21 -6.69
C GLN A 203 24.23 -5.80 -6.47
N THR A 204 23.90 -5.20 -5.35
CA THR A 204 24.71 -4.12 -4.79
C THR A 204 25.94 -4.79 -4.22
N ASP A 205 27.11 -4.39 -4.71
CA ASP A 205 28.41 -4.82 -4.25
C ASP A 205 28.53 -4.65 -2.72
N ALA A 206 28.48 -5.77 -2.02
CA ALA A 206 28.98 -5.89 -0.65
C ALA A 206 30.15 -6.88 -0.70
N ALA A 207 31.27 -6.43 -0.17
CA ALA A 207 32.54 -7.13 -0.14
C ALA A 207 32.46 -8.56 0.45
N PRO A 208 33.35 -9.48 0.04
CA PRO A 208 33.23 -10.88 0.40
C PRO A 208 33.60 -11.12 1.87
N ALA A 209 32.68 -11.75 2.60
CA ALA A 209 32.98 -12.30 3.93
C ALA A 209 33.59 -13.70 3.77
N GLU A 210 34.66 -13.90 4.47
CA GLU A 210 35.49 -15.12 4.50
C GLU A 210 34.70 -16.38 4.88
N SER A 211 34.99 -17.44 4.17
CA SER A 211 34.45 -18.79 4.37
C SER A 211 35.00 -19.45 5.61
N VAL A 212 34.15 -19.90 6.52
CA VAL A 212 34.47 -20.81 7.62
C VAL A 212 34.03 -22.22 7.23
N PRO A 213 34.86 -23.27 7.43
CA PRO A 213 34.51 -24.62 7.00
C PRO A 213 33.47 -25.27 7.91
N THR A 214 32.46 -25.87 7.29
CA THR A 214 31.41 -26.64 7.97
C THR A 214 31.86 -28.10 8.06
N GLU A 215 32.07 -28.60 9.27
CA GLU A 215 32.19 -30.03 9.56
C GLU A 215 30.80 -30.70 9.53
N ALA A 216 30.68 -31.75 8.77
CA ALA A 216 29.48 -32.57 8.66
C ALA A 216 29.36 -33.52 9.85
N VAL A 217 28.33 -33.36 10.66
CA VAL A 217 27.90 -34.38 11.63
C VAL A 217 26.64 -35.07 11.10
N SER A 218 26.78 -36.33 10.71
CA SER A 218 25.73 -37.22 10.30
C SER A 218 25.01 -37.78 11.52
N SER A 219 23.73 -37.49 11.68
CA SER A 219 22.87 -38.14 12.67
C SER A 219 21.67 -38.75 11.99
N THR A 220 21.64 -40.06 12.00
CA THR A 220 20.56 -40.91 11.51
C THR A 220 19.35 -40.80 12.44
N ILE A 221 18.22 -40.31 11.99
CA ILE A 221 16.97 -40.29 12.75
C ILE A 221 15.97 -41.29 12.09
N THR A 222 15.60 -42.30 12.84
CA THR A 222 14.60 -43.32 12.52
C THR A 222 13.20 -42.68 12.60
N PRO A 223 12.27 -42.95 11.63
CA PRO A 223 10.92 -42.40 11.68
C PRO A 223 10.04 -43.09 12.72
N PRO A 224 9.15 -42.39 13.43
CA PRO A 224 8.19 -43.00 14.32
C PRO A 224 6.98 -43.60 13.57
N ALA A 225 6.41 -44.67 14.12
CA ALA A 225 5.32 -45.45 13.62
C ALA A 225 4.00 -44.66 13.46
N PRO A 226 3.09 -45.11 12.55
CA PRO A 226 1.84 -44.39 12.26
C PRO A 226 0.80 -44.51 13.37
N ARG A 227 0.15 -43.39 13.70
CA ARG A 227 -0.99 -43.32 14.62
C ARG A 227 -2.27 -43.91 14.01
N PRO A 228 -3.16 -44.50 14.79
CA PRO A 228 -4.40 -45.08 14.30
C PRO A 228 -5.43 -44.00 13.87
N LYS A 229 -6.20 -44.34 12.84
CA LYS A 229 -7.24 -43.52 12.21
C LYS A 229 -8.43 -43.31 13.15
N PRO A 230 -9.01 -42.09 13.23
CA PRO A 230 -10.26 -41.87 13.97
C PRO A 230 -11.46 -42.50 13.25
N PRO A 231 -12.55 -42.87 13.97
CA PRO A 231 -13.73 -43.49 13.37
C PRO A 231 -14.50 -42.49 12.47
N ALA A 232 -15.14 -43.07 11.45
CA ALA A 232 -15.92 -42.36 10.45
C ALA A 232 -17.13 -41.66 11.07
N ALA A 233 -17.25 -40.34 10.83
CA ALA A 233 -18.41 -39.55 11.18
C ALA A 233 -19.58 -39.85 10.23
N ALA A 234 -20.78 -39.96 10.79
CA ALA A 234 -22.03 -40.22 10.13
C ALA A 234 -22.41 -39.11 9.12
N LYS A 235 -23.03 -39.53 8.00
CA LYS A 235 -23.55 -38.63 6.97
C LYS A 235 -24.72 -37.79 7.52
N PRO A 236 -24.77 -36.47 7.30
CA PRO A 236 -25.98 -35.70 7.57
C PRO A 236 -26.99 -35.85 6.42
N ASN A 237 -28.24 -35.93 6.80
CA ASN A 237 -29.42 -36.00 5.93
C ASN A 237 -29.54 -34.71 5.07
N ALA A 238 -29.95 -34.95 3.82
CA ALA A 238 -30.34 -33.91 2.89
C ALA A 238 -31.70 -33.30 3.29
N GLY A 239 -31.75 -31.98 3.46
CA GLY A 239 -32.98 -31.21 3.50
C GLY A 239 -32.98 -30.10 4.52
N GLU A 240 -32.40 -28.95 4.12
CA GLU A 240 -32.95 -27.62 4.35
C GLU A 240 -31.98 -26.58 3.78
N LYS A 241 -32.42 -25.94 2.71
CA LYS A 241 -31.74 -24.74 2.16
C LYS A 241 -32.03 -23.57 3.07
N ILE A 242 -31.23 -23.38 4.10
CA ILE A 242 -31.15 -22.06 4.74
C ILE A 242 -30.19 -21.23 3.88
N VAL A 243 -30.76 -20.39 3.01
CA VAL A 243 -30.05 -19.27 2.42
C VAL A 243 -29.83 -18.28 3.55
N ALA A 244 -28.71 -18.41 4.23
CA ALA A 244 -28.23 -17.34 5.10
C ALA A 244 -27.91 -16.15 4.19
N VAL A 245 -28.83 -15.21 4.08
CA VAL A 245 -28.56 -13.84 3.61
C VAL A 245 -27.62 -13.27 4.66
N VAL A 246 -26.33 -13.32 4.38
CA VAL A 246 -25.36 -12.53 5.14
C VAL A 246 -25.72 -11.07 4.85
N PRO A 247 -26.19 -10.28 5.85
CA PRO A 247 -26.46 -8.87 5.62
C PRO A 247 -25.17 -8.20 5.12
N PRO A 248 -25.26 -7.23 4.20
CA PRO A 248 -24.09 -6.47 3.81
C PRO A 248 -23.48 -5.90 5.09
N ARG A 249 -22.18 -6.14 5.32
CA ARG A 249 -21.48 -5.57 6.47
C ARG A 249 -21.70 -4.07 6.42
N SER A 250 -22.46 -3.56 7.37
CA SER A 250 -22.66 -2.13 7.55
C SER A 250 -21.28 -1.49 7.69
N ARG A 251 -21.04 -0.39 6.95
CA ARG A 251 -19.84 0.44 7.13
C ARG A 251 -19.69 0.72 8.62
N PRO A 252 -18.49 0.65 9.20
CA PRO A 252 -18.32 1.00 10.60
C PRO A 252 -18.81 2.43 10.78
N SER A 253 -19.77 2.62 11.65
CA SER A 253 -20.35 3.94 11.96
C SER A 253 -19.37 4.84 12.73
N ARG A 254 -18.18 4.39 13.03
CA ARG A 254 -17.16 5.07 13.83
C ARG A 254 -15.77 4.63 13.40
N TRP A 255 -14.81 5.55 13.45
CA TRP A 255 -13.37 5.22 13.29
C TRP A 255 -12.87 4.38 14.44
N VAL A 256 -11.90 3.52 14.18
CA VAL A 256 -11.26 2.68 15.19
C VAL A 256 -9.86 3.22 15.49
N VAL A 257 -9.65 3.65 16.73
CA VAL A 257 -8.34 4.10 17.20
C VAL A 257 -7.80 3.10 18.21
N PHE A 258 -6.66 2.51 17.89
CA PHE A 258 -5.96 1.61 18.79
C PHE A 258 -4.99 2.39 19.66
N ILE A 259 -5.18 2.33 20.97
CA ILE A 259 -4.37 3.01 21.97
C ILE A 259 -3.48 1.98 22.64
N ASP A 260 -2.19 2.10 22.41
CA ASP A 260 -1.22 1.25 23.04
C ASP A 260 -0.70 1.89 24.33
N ALA A 261 -0.95 1.22 25.46
CA ALA A 261 -0.36 1.58 26.73
C ALA A 261 1.00 0.91 26.86
N GLY A 262 2.08 1.65 26.70
CA GLY A 262 3.46 1.13 26.76
C GLY A 262 3.72 0.33 28.02
N HIS A 263 4.60 -0.67 27.94
CA HIS A 263 5.02 -1.56 29.02
C HIS A 263 3.88 -2.39 29.62
N GLY A 264 4.01 -2.88 30.86
CA GLY A 264 2.98 -3.64 31.57
C GLY A 264 3.49 -4.96 32.15
N GLY A 265 2.79 -5.46 33.18
CA GLY A 265 3.13 -6.71 33.85
C GLY A 265 4.56 -6.69 34.43
N LYS A 266 5.39 -7.62 33.98
CA LYS A 266 6.82 -7.74 34.37
C LYS A 266 7.73 -6.64 33.83
N ASP A 267 7.28 -5.87 32.85
CA ASP A 267 7.97 -4.72 32.31
C ASP A 267 7.49 -3.43 32.97
N PRO A 268 8.24 -2.83 33.91
CA PRO A 268 7.81 -1.61 34.59
C PRO A 268 7.95 -0.36 33.72
N GLY A 269 8.69 -0.41 32.60
CA GLY A 269 9.18 0.77 31.90
C GLY A 269 10.17 1.57 32.73
N ALA A 270 10.30 2.85 32.44
CA ALA A 270 11.09 3.78 33.23
C ALA A 270 10.54 3.91 34.66
N ILE A 271 11.49 4.12 35.60
CA ILE A 271 11.16 4.37 37.01
C ILE A 271 11.61 5.78 37.35
N GLY A 272 10.67 6.63 37.71
CA GLY A 272 10.91 8.00 38.10
C GLY A 272 11.62 8.11 39.46
N ARG A 273 12.06 9.30 39.79
CA ARG A 273 12.78 9.58 41.05
C ARG A 273 11.91 9.40 42.30
N ALA A 274 10.60 9.61 42.18
CA ALA A 274 9.63 9.36 43.23
C ALA A 274 9.12 7.91 43.25
N GLY A 275 9.70 7.01 42.45
CA GLY A 275 9.28 5.61 42.34
C GLY A 275 8.09 5.39 41.41
N THR A 276 7.70 6.39 40.64
CA THR A 276 6.62 6.28 39.64
C THR A 276 7.04 5.33 38.52
N LYS A 277 6.25 4.29 38.27
CA LYS A 277 6.50 3.33 37.19
C LYS A 277 5.77 3.80 35.92
N GLU A 278 6.46 3.78 34.80
CA GLU A 278 5.93 4.19 33.50
C GLU A 278 4.65 3.43 33.13
N LYS A 279 4.63 2.11 33.29
CA LYS A 279 3.46 1.26 33.00
C LYS A 279 2.16 1.72 33.67
N GLN A 280 2.25 2.38 34.83
CA GLN A 280 1.08 2.90 35.55
C GLN A 280 0.58 4.20 34.92
N ILE A 281 1.51 5.07 34.50
CA ILE A 281 1.18 6.34 33.84
C ILE A 281 0.59 6.08 32.47
N THR A 282 1.19 5.18 31.69
CA THR A 282 0.74 4.85 30.32
C THR A 282 -0.64 4.20 30.32
N LEU A 283 -0.91 3.27 31.27
CA LEU A 283 -2.23 2.67 31.43
C LEU A 283 -3.29 3.70 31.79
N ALA A 284 -3.01 4.54 32.80
CA ALA A 284 -3.94 5.58 33.24
C ALA A 284 -4.23 6.63 32.16
N ALA A 285 -3.23 6.95 31.32
CA ALA A 285 -3.38 7.85 30.18
C ALA A 285 -4.18 7.19 29.06
N ALA A 286 -3.90 5.92 28.71
CA ALA A 286 -4.62 5.18 27.70
C ALA A 286 -6.11 5.02 28.04
N GLN A 287 -6.43 4.68 29.27
CA GLN A 287 -7.81 4.60 29.76
C GLN A 287 -8.53 5.96 29.65
N GLU A 288 -7.87 7.05 30.04
CA GLU A 288 -8.45 8.39 29.95
C GLU A 288 -8.64 8.83 28.48
N LEU A 289 -7.67 8.57 27.60
CA LEU A 289 -7.78 8.85 26.16
C LEU A 289 -8.93 8.05 25.55
N GLY A 290 -9.00 6.75 25.83
CA GLY A 290 -10.06 5.87 25.33
C GLY A 290 -11.44 6.34 25.77
N ARG A 291 -11.59 6.75 27.03
CA ARG A 291 -12.83 7.30 27.55
C ARG A 291 -13.24 8.59 26.81
N GLN A 292 -12.29 9.49 26.55
CA GLN A 292 -12.57 10.76 25.87
C GLN A 292 -12.89 10.55 24.39
N LEU A 293 -12.17 9.69 23.69
CA LEU A 293 -12.44 9.36 22.29
C LEU A 293 -13.82 8.71 22.13
N ASN A 294 -14.15 7.73 22.98
CA ASN A 294 -15.48 7.09 22.95
C ASN A 294 -16.60 8.10 23.23
N ALA A 295 -16.36 9.08 24.12
CA ALA A 295 -17.34 10.12 24.44
C ALA A 295 -17.64 11.05 23.25
N THR A 296 -16.81 11.09 22.20
CA THR A 296 -17.09 11.87 20.97
C THR A 296 -18.22 11.25 20.14
N GLY A 297 -18.56 10.00 20.36
CA GLY A 297 -19.51 9.23 19.54
C GLY A 297 -18.99 8.86 18.14
N ARG A 298 -17.85 9.41 17.68
CA ARG A 298 -17.28 9.24 16.34
C ARG A 298 -16.16 8.21 16.28
N VAL A 299 -15.58 7.88 17.42
CA VAL A 299 -14.45 6.96 17.55
C VAL A 299 -14.83 5.78 18.42
N ARG A 300 -14.43 4.59 18.04
CA ARG A 300 -14.32 3.40 18.88
C ARG A 300 -12.86 3.26 19.29
N ALA A 301 -12.56 3.59 20.53
CA ALA A 301 -11.23 3.42 21.09
C ALA A 301 -11.05 1.98 21.60
N VAL A 302 -9.96 1.35 21.21
CA VAL A 302 -9.53 0.01 21.66
C VAL A 302 -8.17 0.13 22.33
N LEU A 303 -8.03 -0.46 23.51
CA LEU A 303 -6.78 -0.43 24.25
C LEU A 303 -6.01 -1.72 24.03
N SER A 304 -4.67 -1.63 23.91
CA SER A 304 -3.80 -2.82 23.90
C SER A 304 -3.91 -3.64 25.17
N ARG A 305 -4.07 -2.95 26.28
CA ARG A 305 -4.31 -3.53 27.62
C ARG A 305 -5.16 -2.58 28.46
N ASP A 306 -6.01 -3.13 29.27
CA ASP A 306 -6.87 -2.44 30.25
C ASP A 306 -6.48 -2.75 31.71
N ASP A 307 -5.49 -3.65 31.87
CA ASP A 307 -4.91 -4.10 33.13
C ASP A 307 -3.37 -4.03 33.11
N ASP A 308 -2.71 -4.52 34.19
CA ASP A 308 -1.26 -4.58 34.31
C ASP A 308 -0.69 -5.89 33.74
N ARG A 309 -0.97 -6.20 32.47
CA ARG A 309 -0.39 -7.33 31.73
C ARG A 309 0.76 -6.90 30.80
N TYR A 310 1.69 -7.82 30.58
CA TYR A 310 2.76 -7.66 29.60
C TYR A 310 2.27 -8.07 28.21
N LEU A 311 2.61 -7.26 27.18
CA LEU A 311 2.39 -7.56 25.77
C LEU A 311 3.68 -7.33 24.98
N ARG A 312 4.03 -8.26 24.08
CA ARG A 312 5.14 -8.09 23.15
C ARG A 312 4.83 -6.99 22.12
N LEU A 313 5.86 -6.34 21.58
CA LEU A 313 5.69 -5.24 20.61
C LEU A 313 4.92 -5.69 19.37
N ARG A 314 5.25 -6.87 18.82
CA ARG A 314 4.54 -7.45 17.66
C ARG A 314 3.08 -7.78 17.98
N GLU A 315 2.80 -8.24 19.18
CA GLU A 315 1.43 -8.55 19.62
C GLU A 315 0.55 -7.30 19.64
N ARG A 316 1.10 -6.14 20.04
CA ARG A 316 0.39 -4.86 20.02
C ARG A 316 -0.06 -4.49 18.61
N ILE A 317 0.84 -4.62 17.62
CA ILE A 317 0.52 -4.40 16.19
C ILE A 317 -0.55 -5.39 15.71
N ARG A 318 -0.39 -6.68 16.03
CA ARG A 318 -1.34 -7.74 15.64
C ARG A 318 -2.75 -7.48 16.21
N LEU A 319 -2.84 -7.07 17.47
CA LEU A 319 -4.10 -6.69 18.10
C LEU A 319 -4.76 -5.49 17.40
N ALA A 320 -3.97 -4.47 17.05
CA ALA A 320 -4.49 -3.31 16.32
C ALA A 320 -5.05 -3.69 14.95
N ARG A 321 -4.37 -4.58 14.23
CA ARG A 321 -4.86 -5.09 12.94
C ARG A 321 -6.10 -5.95 13.07
N ALA A 322 -6.17 -6.82 14.10
CA ALA A 322 -7.35 -7.65 14.35
C ALA A 322 -8.62 -6.81 14.63
N GLU A 323 -8.44 -5.61 15.17
CA GLU A 323 -9.51 -4.64 15.40
C GLU A 323 -9.81 -3.75 14.19
N ASN A 324 -9.08 -3.92 13.07
CA ASN A 324 -9.14 -3.05 11.89
C ASN A 324 -8.94 -1.58 12.25
N ALA A 325 -7.90 -1.28 13.02
CA ALA A 325 -7.64 0.07 13.50
C ALA A 325 -7.30 1.02 12.34
N ASP A 326 -7.90 2.19 12.36
CA ASP A 326 -7.63 3.28 11.40
C ASP A 326 -6.40 4.09 11.81
N LEU A 327 -6.00 4.01 13.09
CA LEU A 327 -4.92 4.78 13.66
C LEU A 327 -4.35 4.06 14.90
N PHE A 328 -3.02 4.07 15.02
CA PHE A 328 -2.30 3.50 16.16
C PHE A 328 -1.58 4.61 16.95
N VAL A 329 -1.83 4.66 18.26
CA VAL A 329 -1.23 5.66 19.18
C VAL A 329 -0.61 4.95 20.36
N SER A 330 0.71 4.92 20.44
CA SER A 330 1.43 4.39 21.60
C SER A 330 1.76 5.51 22.59
N LEU A 331 1.51 5.29 23.86
CA LEU A 331 1.73 6.26 24.94
C LEU A 331 2.87 5.79 25.85
N HIS A 332 3.86 6.67 26.01
CA HIS A 332 5.07 6.44 26.77
C HIS A 332 5.43 7.61 27.70
N ALA A 333 6.32 7.39 28.65
CA ALA A 333 6.86 8.38 29.58
C ALA A 333 8.25 7.95 30.06
N ASP A 334 9.21 7.84 29.15
CA ASP A 334 10.53 7.24 29.36
C ASP A 334 11.45 8.08 30.28
N SER A 335 12.64 7.60 30.47
CA SER A 335 13.72 8.24 31.23
C SER A 335 14.86 8.63 30.31
N ALA A 336 15.22 9.90 30.27
CA ALA A 336 16.40 10.38 29.57
C ALA A 336 17.64 10.36 30.47
N ALA A 337 18.81 10.13 29.87
CA ALA A 337 20.08 10.16 30.58
C ALA A 337 20.34 11.54 31.22
N ALA A 338 19.96 12.62 30.54
CA ALA A 338 20.00 13.98 31.08
C ALA A 338 18.74 14.28 31.89
N SER A 339 18.87 14.50 33.19
CA SER A 339 17.73 14.85 34.07
C SER A 339 17.09 16.21 33.74
N SER A 340 17.75 17.05 32.93
CA SER A 340 17.22 18.29 32.38
C SER A 340 16.29 18.06 31.20
N ALA A 341 16.34 16.88 30.54
CA ALA A 341 15.40 16.54 29.47
C ALA A 341 13.98 16.54 30.00
N ARG A 342 13.08 17.25 29.33
CA ARG A 342 11.67 17.39 29.72
C ARG A 342 10.79 17.75 28.56
N GLY A 343 9.51 17.51 28.71
CA GLY A 343 8.48 17.93 27.75
C GLY A 343 8.01 16.81 26.86
N ILE A 344 6.99 17.11 26.07
CA ILE A 344 6.28 16.15 25.22
C ILE A 344 7.00 16.02 23.86
N SER A 345 7.13 14.79 23.36
CA SER A 345 7.64 14.49 22.02
C SER A 345 6.67 13.59 21.28
N VAL A 346 6.60 13.72 19.96
CA VAL A 346 5.85 12.80 19.11
C VAL A 346 6.83 12.15 18.15
N PHE A 347 6.86 10.82 18.16
CA PHE A 347 7.74 10.02 17.30
C PHE A 347 6.96 9.33 16.20
N THR A 348 7.57 9.26 15.03
CA THR A 348 7.15 8.40 13.91
C THR A 348 8.28 7.44 13.53
N LEU A 349 7.93 6.37 12.83
CA LEU A 349 8.90 5.41 12.34
C LEU A 349 9.85 6.04 11.32
N SER A 350 11.13 5.73 11.42
CA SER A 350 12.14 5.99 10.39
C SER A 350 13.31 5.02 10.55
N GLU A 351 13.95 4.66 9.44
CA GLU A 351 15.20 3.88 9.46
C GLU A 351 16.36 4.68 10.07
N THR A 352 16.36 6.00 9.87
CA THR A 352 17.36 6.91 10.42
C THR A 352 16.75 7.74 11.54
N ALA A 353 17.35 7.71 12.72
CA ALA A 353 16.88 8.51 13.85
C ALA A 353 17.21 10.01 13.66
N SER A 354 16.33 10.89 14.17
CA SER A 354 16.51 12.34 14.11
C SER A 354 17.76 12.83 14.86
N ASP A 355 18.14 12.10 15.91
CA ASP A 355 19.32 12.39 16.72
C ASP A 355 19.69 11.20 17.63
N LYS A 356 20.81 11.30 18.35
CA LYS A 356 21.34 10.23 19.23
C LYS A 356 20.39 9.89 20.39
N GLU A 357 19.65 10.83 20.91
CA GLU A 357 18.67 10.60 21.98
C GLU A 357 17.49 9.78 21.45
N ALA A 358 16.92 10.16 20.30
CA ALA A 358 15.86 9.39 19.64
C ALA A 358 16.29 7.96 19.30
N ALA A 359 17.53 7.79 18.80
CA ALA A 359 18.08 6.46 18.54
C ALA A 359 18.24 5.64 19.82
N THR A 360 18.63 6.26 20.92
CA THR A 360 18.80 5.57 22.22
C THR A 360 17.45 5.19 22.81
N LEU A 361 16.48 6.09 22.75
CA LEU A 361 15.12 5.84 23.18
C LEU A 361 14.52 4.64 22.42
N ALA A 362 14.56 4.65 21.10
CA ALA A 362 14.05 3.54 20.30
C ALA A 362 14.75 2.20 20.62
N ARG A 363 16.07 2.22 20.86
CA ARG A 363 16.76 1.00 21.28
C ARG A 363 16.31 0.49 22.65
N ASN A 364 16.01 1.38 23.59
CA ASN A 364 15.55 1.01 24.92
C ASN A 364 14.14 0.41 24.83
N GLU A 365 13.22 1.07 24.13
CA GLU A 365 11.87 0.58 23.91
C GLU A 365 11.85 -0.78 23.19
N ASN A 366 12.68 -0.95 22.17
CA ASN A 366 12.77 -2.21 21.44
C ASN A 366 13.32 -3.38 22.31
N LYS A 367 14.05 -3.10 23.40
CA LYS A 367 14.48 -4.11 24.36
C LYS A 367 13.36 -4.67 25.23
N ALA A 368 12.19 -4.05 25.27
CA ALA A 368 11.04 -4.55 26.01
C ALA A 368 10.68 -5.99 25.61
N ASP A 369 10.88 -6.37 24.35
CA ASP A 369 10.66 -7.76 23.90
C ASP A 369 11.63 -8.77 24.50
N LEU A 370 12.86 -8.38 24.88
CA LEU A 370 13.82 -9.26 25.56
C LEU A 370 13.32 -9.70 26.94
N ILE A 371 12.51 -8.87 27.60
CA ILE A 371 11.87 -9.19 28.89
C ILE A 371 10.87 -10.34 28.71
N GLY A 372 10.30 -10.48 27.50
CA GLY A 372 9.39 -11.55 27.11
C GLY A 372 10.03 -12.93 26.97
N GLY A 373 11.38 -13.01 26.94
CA GLY A 373 12.13 -14.22 26.56
C GLY A 373 12.35 -14.31 25.03
N PRO A 374 13.09 -15.32 24.54
CA PRO A 374 13.37 -15.45 23.12
C PRO A 374 12.07 -15.52 22.30
N ASP A 375 12.03 -14.72 21.25
CA ASP A 375 10.96 -14.77 20.28
C ASP A 375 11.27 -15.94 19.33
N LEU A 376 10.50 -17.03 19.46
CA LEU A 376 10.57 -18.18 18.56
C LEU A 376 9.73 -17.96 17.28
N GLY A 377 9.14 -16.79 17.10
CA GLY A 377 8.52 -16.37 15.85
C GLY A 377 9.60 -16.22 14.79
N ILE A 378 9.53 -16.99 13.73
CA ILE A 378 10.42 -16.92 12.58
C ILE A 378 10.29 -15.48 12.05
N GLU A 379 11.36 -14.70 12.22
CA GLU A 379 11.54 -13.51 11.41
C GLU A 379 11.57 -13.99 9.98
N ASP A 380 10.61 -13.54 9.16
CA ASP A 380 10.70 -13.74 7.73
C ASP A 380 11.89 -12.88 7.25
N PRO A 381 13.05 -13.50 6.94
CA PRO A 381 14.21 -12.73 6.56
C PRO A 381 13.98 -12.22 5.15
N GLU A 382 14.09 -10.94 4.93
CA GLU A 382 14.54 -10.31 3.68
C GLU A 382 13.74 -10.51 2.39
N ALA A 383 12.58 -11.08 2.37
CA ALA A 383 11.66 -10.71 1.31
C ALA A 383 11.09 -9.31 1.60
N ALA A 384 11.98 -8.35 1.74
CA ALA A 384 11.63 -6.93 1.81
C ALA A 384 11.04 -6.53 0.47
N ASN A 385 9.80 -6.90 0.34
CA ASN A 385 8.96 -6.72 -0.81
C ASN A 385 8.86 -5.22 -1.08
N GLU A 386 9.22 -4.78 -2.26
CA GLU A 386 9.15 -3.36 -2.66
C GLU A 386 7.75 -2.78 -2.40
N LEU A 387 6.72 -3.60 -2.54
CA LEU A 387 5.35 -3.23 -2.22
C LEU A 387 5.15 -2.92 -0.73
N LEU A 388 5.71 -3.73 0.16
CA LEU A 388 5.64 -3.51 1.61
C LEU A 388 6.38 -2.24 2.01
N ARG A 389 7.55 -1.97 1.41
CA ARG A 389 8.29 -0.70 1.60
C ARG A 389 7.49 0.50 1.13
N MET A 390 6.76 0.37 0.03
CA MET A 390 5.90 1.45 -0.48
C MET A 390 4.74 1.74 0.49
N PHE A 391 4.07 0.71 0.99
CA PHE A 391 3.00 0.88 1.99
C PHE A 391 3.55 1.49 3.28
N GLN A 392 4.71 1.03 3.71
CA GLN A 392 5.37 1.58 4.87
C GLN A 392 5.72 3.06 4.70
N ARG A 393 6.23 3.48 3.52
CA ARG A 393 6.49 4.90 3.22
C ARG A 393 5.22 5.74 3.27
N GLU A 394 4.11 5.26 2.69
CA GLU A 394 2.84 5.99 2.72
C GLU A 394 2.29 6.09 4.14
N SER A 395 2.32 5.00 4.91
CA SER A 395 1.94 5.00 6.32
C SER A 395 2.82 5.97 7.14
N MET A 396 4.12 6.04 6.87
CA MET A 396 5.05 6.99 7.52
C MET A 396 4.71 8.44 7.15
N ASN A 397 4.34 8.75 5.90
CA ASN A 397 3.91 10.09 5.49
C ASN A 397 2.65 10.52 6.26
N GLN A 398 1.66 9.65 6.32
CA GLN A 398 0.43 9.90 7.07
C GLN A 398 0.68 10.03 8.57
N SER A 399 1.59 9.23 9.13
CA SER A 399 2.04 9.36 10.52
C SER A 399 2.69 10.72 10.80
N THR A 400 3.45 11.25 9.85
CA THR A 400 4.06 12.59 9.95
C THR A 400 3.01 13.70 9.98
N HIS A 401 1.98 13.63 9.13
CA HIS A 401 0.85 14.56 9.18
C HIS A 401 0.13 14.50 10.51
N PHE A 402 -0.11 13.29 11.02
CA PHE A 402 -0.75 13.10 12.32
C PHE A 402 0.10 13.65 13.47
N ALA A 403 1.42 13.42 13.47
CA ALA A 403 2.33 14.00 14.46
C ALA A 403 2.25 15.53 14.48
N GLY A 404 2.16 16.17 13.31
CA GLY A 404 1.96 17.62 13.16
C GLY A 404 0.66 18.11 13.82
N LYS A 405 -0.45 17.37 13.65
CA LYS A 405 -1.74 17.67 14.30
C LYS A 405 -1.63 17.59 15.82
N ILE A 406 -0.98 16.55 16.36
CA ILE A 406 -0.76 16.42 17.81
C ILE A 406 0.03 17.62 18.33
N LEU A 407 1.17 17.93 17.70
CA LEU A 407 2.04 19.03 18.14
C LEU A 407 1.33 20.38 18.14
N SER A 408 0.47 20.63 17.15
CA SER A 408 -0.33 21.85 17.12
C SER A 408 -1.27 21.99 18.34
N GLN A 409 -1.84 20.89 18.81
CA GLN A 409 -2.80 20.85 19.91
C GLN A 409 -2.14 20.88 21.30
N ILE A 410 -0.88 20.41 21.43
CA ILE A 410 -0.19 20.36 22.73
C ILE A 410 0.70 21.57 22.98
N ARG A 411 0.81 22.50 22.04
CA ARG A 411 1.73 23.67 22.13
C ARG A 411 1.60 24.43 23.45
N ASP A 412 0.38 24.61 23.94
CA ASP A 412 0.07 25.32 25.18
C ASP A 412 0.25 24.48 26.46
N MET A 413 0.66 23.23 26.31
CA MET A 413 0.93 22.37 27.46
C MET A 413 2.31 22.65 28.04
N PRO A 414 2.53 22.47 29.34
CA PRO A 414 3.86 22.56 29.91
C PRO A 414 4.83 21.60 29.19
N GLY A 415 5.81 22.16 28.47
CA GLY A 415 6.76 21.41 27.67
C GLY A 415 6.29 20.96 26.28
N GLY A 416 5.07 21.35 25.85
CA GLY A 416 4.47 20.91 24.61
C GLY A 416 5.14 21.40 23.32
N ASP A 417 5.87 22.51 23.38
CA ASP A 417 6.56 23.14 22.24
C ASP A 417 8.06 22.87 22.16
N LYS A 418 8.63 22.14 23.15
CA LYS A 418 10.09 22.10 23.34
C LYS A 418 10.82 21.01 22.57
N ARG A 419 10.15 19.91 22.24
CA ARG A 419 10.80 18.74 21.68
C ARG A 419 10.36 18.39 20.25
N GLY A 420 9.14 18.72 19.89
CA GLY A 420 8.62 18.61 18.53
C GLY A 420 8.44 17.20 18.02
N HIS A 421 8.36 17.10 16.69
CA HIS A 421 8.32 15.83 15.94
C HIS A 421 9.73 15.27 15.81
N ARG A 422 9.87 14.00 16.14
CA ARG A 422 11.12 13.24 16.04
C ARG A 422 10.85 11.90 15.39
N PHE A 423 11.88 11.20 14.98
CA PHE A 423 11.74 9.90 14.33
C PHE A 423 12.89 8.96 14.70
N ALA A 424 12.59 7.66 14.77
CA ALA A 424 13.56 6.59 14.99
C ALA A 424 12.92 5.21 14.69
N GLY A 425 13.72 4.16 14.79
CA GLY A 425 13.35 2.78 14.46
C GLY A 425 12.56 2.06 15.56
N PHE A 426 11.43 2.60 15.98
CA PHE A 426 10.57 1.96 16.99
C PHE A 426 9.86 0.72 16.42
N ALA A 427 10.11 -0.44 17.03
CA ALA A 427 9.51 -1.70 16.56
C ALA A 427 7.98 -1.69 16.64
N VAL A 428 7.41 -1.04 17.67
CA VAL A 428 5.95 -0.94 17.85
C VAL A 428 5.25 -0.09 16.76
N LEU A 429 6.00 0.73 16.02
CA LEU A 429 5.46 1.56 14.93
C LEU A 429 5.63 0.92 13.55
N LYS A 430 6.11 -0.30 13.44
CA LYS A 430 6.37 -0.99 12.17
C LYS A 430 5.12 -1.57 11.50
N ALA A 431 3.96 -0.96 11.67
CA ALA A 431 2.76 -1.32 10.92
C ALA A 431 2.81 -0.66 9.53
N PRO A 432 2.98 -1.43 8.43
CA PRO A 432 3.11 -0.84 7.09
C PRO A 432 1.78 -0.32 6.53
N ASP A 433 0.68 -0.72 7.12
CA ASP A 433 -0.69 -0.55 6.62
C ASP A 433 -1.54 0.40 7.49
N MET A 434 -0.94 1.03 8.51
CA MET A 434 -1.67 1.85 9.47
C MET A 434 -0.81 3.04 9.94
N PRO A 435 -1.31 4.29 9.88
CA PRO A 435 -0.62 5.43 10.45
C PRO A 435 -0.38 5.24 11.96
N SER A 436 0.85 5.45 12.40
CA SER A 436 1.27 5.10 13.76
C SER A 436 2.16 6.17 14.36
N VAL A 437 1.90 6.55 15.60
CA VAL A 437 2.75 7.48 16.37
C VAL A 437 3.02 6.94 17.78
N LEU A 438 4.18 7.33 18.33
CA LEU A 438 4.49 7.16 19.74
C LEU A 438 4.58 8.55 20.37
N VAL A 439 3.83 8.73 21.44
CA VAL A 439 3.79 9.99 22.20
C VAL A 439 4.51 9.80 23.52
N GLU A 440 5.67 10.45 23.64
CA GLU A 440 6.31 10.65 24.93
C GLU A 440 5.63 11.79 25.66
N MET A 441 4.89 11.47 26.73
CA MET A 441 4.09 12.43 27.48
C MET A 441 4.89 13.32 28.41
N GLY A 442 6.19 13.05 28.53
CA GLY A 442 7.18 13.68 29.40
C GLY A 442 8.17 12.66 29.91
N PHE A 443 9.17 13.07 30.68
CA PHE A 443 10.25 12.21 31.15
C PHE A 443 10.16 11.96 32.67
N LEU A 444 10.06 10.72 33.09
CA LEU A 444 10.03 10.35 34.51
C LEU A 444 11.38 10.62 35.22
N SER A 445 12.48 10.75 34.47
CA SER A 445 13.76 11.26 35.01
C SER A 445 13.73 12.73 35.40
N ASN A 446 12.76 13.52 34.89
CA ASN A 446 12.56 14.93 35.19
C ASN A 446 11.51 15.12 36.28
N ARG A 447 11.91 15.75 37.39
CA ARG A 447 11.04 15.93 38.56
C ARG A 447 9.73 16.69 38.24
N ALA A 448 9.77 17.67 37.36
CA ALA A 448 8.59 18.46 37.00
C ALA A 448 7.63 17.64 36.11
N ASP A 449 8.14 16.90 35.15
CA ASP A 449 7.33 16.04 34.28
C ASP A 449 6.73 14.87 35.08
N GLU A 450 7.52 14.20 35.94
CA GLU A 450 7.02 13.16 36.82
C GLU A 450 5.87 13.66 37.73
N ALA A 451 6.07 14.85 38.35
CA ALA A 451 5.06 15.49 39.18
C ALA A 451 3.78 15.83 38.39
N ASN A 452 3.92 16.29 37.14
CA ASN A 452 2.78 16.56 36.26
C ASN A 452 2.07 15.28 35.82
N LEU A 453 2.81 14.27 35.37
CA LEU A 453 2.26 12.98 34.93
C LEU A 453 1.51 12.26 36.05
N ASN A 454 1.90 12.41 37.31
CA ASN A 454 1.19 11.87 38.46
C ASN A 454 -0.14 12.60 38.72
N LYS A 455 -0.34 13.86 38.27
CA LYS A 455 -1.58 14.61 38.45
C LYS A 455 -2.65 14.15 37.46
N ARG A 456 -3.77 13.62 37.94
CA ARG A 456 -4.93 13.23 37.10
C ARG A 456 -5.40 14.40 36.20
N ALA A 457 -5.46 15.61 36.76
CA ALA A 457 -5.89 16.81 36.01
C ALA A 457 -4.98 17.10 34.79
N TYR A 458 -3.65 16.95 34.95
CA TYR A 458 -2.71 17.13 33.85
C TYR A 458 -2.91 16.06 32.77
N ARG A 459 -2.98 14.77 33.15
CA ARG A 459 -3.24 13.68 32.20
C ARG A 459 -4.57 13.89 31.46
N LYS A 460 -5.64 14.26 32.17
CA LYS A 460 -6.95 14.56 31.57
C LYS A 460 -6.85 15.67 30.52
N LYS A 461 -6.12 16.77 30.83
CA LYS A 461 -5.91 17.89 29.90
C LYS A 461 -5.10 17.44 28.68
N LEU A 462 -4.02 16.70 28.87
CA LEU A 462 -3.19 16.17 27.77
C LEU A 462 -4.00 15.25 26.87
N MET A 463 -4.75 14.30 27.43
CA MET A 463 -5.60 13.40 26.66
C MET A 463 -6.71 14.14 25.89
N SER A 464 -7.22 15.25 26.43
CA SER A 464 -8.18 16.10 25.71
C SER A 464 -7.54 16.74 24.46
N ARG A 465 -6.29 17.19 24.57
CA ARG A 465 -5.56 17.72 23.40
C ARG A 465 -5.29 16.63 22.36
N LEU A 466 -4.91 15.42 22.79
CA LEU A 466 -4.75 14.27 21.89
C LEU A 466 -6.08 13.87 21.25
N THR A 467 -7.17 13.86 22.00
CA THR A 467 -8.51 13.59 21.44
C THR A 467 -8.86 14.56 20.32
N THR A 468 -8.65 15.86 20.53
CA THR A 468 -8.89 16.88 19.50
C THR A 468 -8.00 16.65 18.26
N ALA A 469 -6.71 16.34 18.46
CA ALA A 469 -5.79 16.06 17.36
C ALA A 469 -6.19 14.81 16.57
N ILE A 470 -6.57 13.73 17.25
CA ILE A 470 -6.99 12.46 16.66
C ILE A 470 -8.26 12.65 15.83
N VAL A 471 -9.29 13.24 16.40
CA VAL A 471 -10.56 13.48 15.71
C VAL A 471 -10.32 14.39 14.49
N GLY A 472 -9.61 15.51 14.65
CA GLY A 472 -9.32 16.42 13.54
C GLY A 472 -8.45 15.80 12.44
N TYR A 473 -7.56 14.86 12.78
CA TYR A 473 -6.83 14.09 11.78
C TYR A 473 -7.75 13.13 11.02
N LEU A 474 -8.60 12.39 11.72
CA LEU A 474 -9.51 11.41 11.12
C LEU A 474 -10.60 12.08 10.28
N GLU A 475 -11.03 13.29 10.63
CA GLU A 475 -11.95 14.09 9.80
C GLU A 475 -11.33 14.51 8.47
N GLU A 476 -10.03 14.78 8.45
CA GLU A 476 -9.33 15.26 7.25
C GLU A 476 -8.80 14.09 6.39
N PHE A 477 -8.27 13.05 7.00
CA PHE A 477 -7.53 11.97 6.33
C PHE A 477 -8.13 10.58 6.54
N GLY A 478 -9.04 10.42 7.50
CA GLY A 478 -9.64 9.13 7.84
C GLY A 478 -10.55 8.57 6.73
N PRO A 479 -10.95 7.31 6.85
CA PRO A 479 -11.95 6.72 5.97
C PRO A 479 -13.32 7.40 6.19
N GLU A 480 -14.15 7.45 5.15
CA GLU A 480 -15.56 7.85 5.29
C GLU A 480 -16.29 6.86 6.20
N ILE A 481 -16.98 7.34 7.21
CA ILE A 481 -17.79 6.56 8.18
C ILE A 481 -19.29 6.70 7.93
#